data_ab5c02c47d518d239c1d274d66de4122
#
_entry.id   ab5c02c47d518d239c1d274d66de4122
#
_cell.length_a   1.000
_cell.length_b   1.000
_cell.length_c   1.000
_cell.angle_alpha   90.00
_cell.angle_beta   90.00
_cell.angle_gamma   90.00
#
_symmetry.space_group_name_H-M   'P 1'
#
loop_
_entity.id
_entity.type
_entity.pdbx_description
1 polymer ?
#
loop_
_entity_poly.entity_id
_entity_poly.type
_entity_poly.pdbx_seq_one_letter_code
_entity_poly.pdbx_strand_id
1 'polypeptide(L)'
;KAEYTMELAQDLKAIHGLDAETELANILSAEILTEINREVIRNIYVSAVKGAQVNTTNAGIFDLDTDSNGRWSVEKFKGLLFAVERDANAIGQQTRRGKGNIIITSADVASALQMAGVLDYTPALSTNLNVDDTSTTFAGVLNGRYKVYVDPYAANVSASQYYIVGYKGSSPYDAGMFYCPYVPLQMVRAVGENTFQPKIGFKTRYGIASNPFHTGTVAASTDGSIAITANTNKYYRRVKVSNLM
;
A
#
# COMPACT_ATOMS: atom_id res chain seq x y z
N LYS A 1 -8.23 12.01 17.93
CA LYS A 1 -8.75 12.47 19.22
C LYS A 1 -10.07 11.78 19.50
N ALA A 2 -10.22 11.17 20.66
CA ALA A 2 -11.46 10.61 21.15
C ALA A 2 -11.84 11.28 22.49
N GLU A 3 -13.13 11.44 22.69
CA GLU A 3 -13.71 11.97 23.94
C GLU A 3 -14.78 10.98 24.41
N TYR A 4 -14.88 10.77 25.71
CA TYR A 4 -15.90 9.90 26.28
C TYR A 4 -16.41 10.47 27.59
N THR A 5 -17.66 10.14 27.95
CA THR A 5 -18.23 10.57 29.23
C THR A 5 -17.85 9.60 30.35
N MET A 6 -17.71 10.11 31.55
CA MET A 6 -17.41 9.28 32.72
C MET A 6 -18.53 8.26 33.00
N GLU A 7 -19.78 8.65 32.75
CA GLU A 7 -20.96 7.80 32.91
C GLU A 7 -20.87 6.58 31.99
N LEU A 8 -20.56 6.81 30.70
CA LEU A 8 -20.38 5.72 29.72
C LEU A 8 -19.26 4.76 30.15
N ALA A 9 -18.16 5.28 30.67
CA ALA A 9 -17.05 4.45 31.12
C ALA A 9 -17.45 3.57 32.32
N GLN A 10 -18.24 4.11 33.25
CA GLN A 10 -18.74 3.36 34.40
C GLN A 10 -19.74 2.26 33.97
N ASP A 11 -20.66 2.58 33.07
CA ASP A 11 -21.66 1.63 32.57
C ASP A 11 -21.01 0.49 31.78
N LEU A 12 -20.06 0.80 30.89
CA LEU A 12 -19.33 -0.22 30.15
C LEU A 12 -18.55 -1.16 31.09
N LYS A 13 -17.93 -0.61 32.12
CA LYS A 13 -17.19 -1.40 33.09
C LYS A 13 -18.12 -2.26 33.95
N ALA A 14 -19.28 -1.73 34.35
CA ALA A 14 -20.22 -2.43 35.21
C ALA A 14 -20.97 -3.56 34.47
N ILE A 15 -21.39 -3.33 33.23
CA ILE A 15 -22.23 -4.25 32.47
C ILE A 15 -21.37 -5.23 31.64
N HIS A 16 -20.33 -4.74 30.97
CA HIS A 16 -19.54 -5.53 30.01
C HIS A 16 -18.14 -5.87 30.51
N GLY A 17 -17.68 -5.28 31.62
CA GLY A 17 -16.33 -5.47 32.13
C GLY A 17 -15.24 -4.86 31.26
N LEU A 18 -15.62 -4.02 30.25
CA LEU A 18 -14.73 -3.40 29.30
C LEU A 18 -14.27 -2.03 29.80
N ASP A 19 -12.99 -1.71 29.58
CA ASP A 19 -12.45 -0.38 29.84
C ASP A 19 -12.60 0.48 28.59
N ALA A 20 -13.47 1.47 28.63
CA ALA A 20 -13.76 2.38 27.53
C ALA A 20 -12.51 3.08 26.98
N GLU A 21 -11.56 3.41 27.85
CA GLU A 21 -10.31 4.05 27.45
C GLU A 21 -9.45 3.13 26.60
N THR A 22 -9.28 1.88 27.03
CA THR A 22 -8.47 0.89 26.31
C THR A 22 -9.06 0.57 24.94
N GLU A 23 -10.37 0.39 24.86
CA GLU A 23 -11.04 0.11 23.59
C GLU A 23 -10.94 1.29 22.62
N LEU A 24 -11.19 2.50 23.09
CA LEU A 24 -11.06 3.70 22.26
C LEU A 24 -9.59 3.95 21.84
N ALA A 25 -8.63 3.65 22.68
CA ALA A 25 -7.21 3.75 22.35
C ALA A 25 -6.83 2.76 21.24
N ASN A 26 -7.30 1.52 21.31
CA ASN A 26 -7.06 0.49 20.30
C ASN A 26 -7.65 0.89 18.95
N ILE A 27 -8.93 1.30 18.92
CA ILE A 27 -9.60 1.75 17.70
C ILE A 27 -8.86 2.96 17.08
N LEU A 28 -8.52 3.95 17.89
CA LEU A 28 -7.88 5.16 17.40
C LEU A 28 -6.46 4.90 16.90
N SER A 29 -5.69 4.02 17.55
CA SER A 29 -4.34 3.66 17.10
C SER A 29 -4.38 2.88 15.78
N ALA A 30 -5.32 1.94 15.62
CA ALA A 30 -5.52 1.20 14.38
C ALA A 30 -5.88 2.14 13.23
N GLU A 31 -6.78 3.10 13.44
CA GLU A 31 -7.19 4.07 12.41
C GLU A 31 -6.03 4.99 11.97
N ILE A 32 -5.20 5.42 12.91
CA ILE A 32 -4.02 6.24 12.59
C ILE A 32 -2.98 5.46 11.79
N LEU A 33 -2.72 4.20 12.16
CA LEU A 33 -1.82 3.33 11.39
C LEU A 33 -2.34 3.10 9.98
N THR A 34 -3.63 2.90 9.84
CA THR A 34 -4.32 2.79 8.56
C THR A 34 -4.12 4.04 7.69
N GLU A 35 -4.30 5.22 8.27
CA GLU A 35 -4.12 6.50 7.57
C GLU A 35 -2.67 6.66 7.09
N ILE A 36 -1.69 6.33 7.93
CA ILE A 36 -0.27 6.37 7.57
C ILE A 36 0.02 5.40 6.42
N ASN A 37 -0.49 4.18 6.47
CA ASN A 37 -0.30 3.19 5.41
C ASN A 37 -0.91 3.66 4.08
N ARG A 38 -2.09 4.24 4.10
CA ARG A 38 -2.73 4.82 2.91
C ARG A 38 -1.91 5.96 2.32
N GLU A 39 -1.35 6.81 3.16
CA GLU A 39 -0.46 7.90 2.71
C GLU A 39 0.80 7.35 2.04
N VAL A 40 1.43 6.35 2.63
CA VAL A 40 2.61 5.69 2.05
C VAL A 40 2.29 5.07 0.69
N ILE A 41 1.19 4.30 0.58
CA ILE A 41 0.77 3.68 -0.68
C ILE A 41 0.47 4.75 -1.73
N ARG A 42 -0.22 5.83 -1.37
CA ARG A 42 -0.52 6.95 -2.26
C ARG A 42 0.76 7.62 -2.77
N ASN A 43 1.73 7.84 -1.90
CA ASN A 43 3.01 8.44 -2.28
C ASN A 43 3.82 7.52 -3.20
N ILE A 44 3.79 6.21 -2.96
CA ILE A 44 4.38 5.22 -3.88
C ILE A 44 3.68 5.28 -5.24
N TYR A 45 2.35 5.29 -5.27
CA TYR A 45 1.57 5.34 -6.51
C TYR A 45 1.88 6.61 -7.32
N VAL A 46 1.95 7.77 -6.68
CA VAL A 46 2.23 9.04 -7.35
C VAL A 46 3.65 9.09 -7.89
N SER A 47 4.64 8.67 -7.09
CA SER A 47 6.05 8.74 -7.46
C SER A 47 6.47 7.67 -8.47
N ALA A 48 5.78 6.51 -8.52
CA ALA A 48 6.11 5.39 -9.39
C ALA A 48 6.13 5.76 -10.88
N VAL A 49 7.11 5.28 -11.61
CA VAL A 49 7.20 5.43 -13.06
C VAL A 49 6.07 4.64 -13.73
N LYS A 50 5.55 5.14 -14.84
CA LYS A 50 4.56 4.41 -15.63
C LYS A 50 5.16 3.10 -16.14
N GLY A 51 4.51 1.99 -15.85
CA GLY A 51 4.81 0.66 -16.40
C GLY A 51 4.12 0.43 -17.73
N ALA A 52 4.06 -0.83 -18.17
CA ALA A 52 3.40 -1.26 -19.40
C ALA A 52 3.74 -0.37 -20.62
N GLN A 53 5.05 -0.15 -20.85
CA GLN A 53 5.51 0.78 -21.89
C GLN A 53 5.72 0.11 -23.25
N VAL A 54 5.76 -1.22 -23.31
CA VAL A 54 6.08 -1.97 -24.52
C VAL A 54 4.98 -2.96 -24.83
N ASN A 55 4.53 -3.03 -26.09
CA ASN A 55 3.41 -3.85 -26.58
C ASN A 55 2.08 -3.58 -25.84
N THR A 56 1.83 -2.32 -25.51
CA THR A 56 0.55 -1.86 -24.98
C THR A 56 0.07 -0.68 -25.81
N THR A 57 -1.22 -0.57 -25.97
CA THR A 57 -1.84 0.51 -26.73
C THR A 57 -1.59 1.86 -26.10
N ASN A 58 -1.63 1.92 -24.77
CA ASN A 58 -1.40 3.13 -23.99
C ASN A 58 -0.36 2.89 -22.90
N ALA A 59 0.72 3.64 -22.89
CA ALA A 59 1.74 3.53 -21.83
C ALA A 59 1.17 3.82 -20.43
N GLY A 60 1.35 2.86 -19.52
CA GLY A 60 0.83 2.94 -18.16
C GLY A 60 -0.55 2.37 -17.95
N ILE A 61 -1.19 1.86 -19.01
CA ILE A 61 -2.49 1.18 -18.94
C ILE A 61 -2.32 -0.19 -19.61
N PHE A 62 -2.75 -1.22 -18.93
CA PHE A 62 -2.84 -2.56 -19.49
C PHE A 62 -4.32 -2.90 -19.69
N ASP A 63 -4.71 -3.06 -20.94
CA ASP A 63 -6.07 -3.43 -21.33
C ASP A 63 -6.11 -4.93 -21.58
N LEU A 64 -6.94 -5.65 -20.78
CA LEU A 64 -7.04 -7.10 -20.95
C LEU A 64 -7.64 -7.51 -22.30
N ASP A 65 -8.42 -6.68 -22.93
CA ASP A 65 -9.04 -7.04 -24.21
C ASP A 65 -8.10 -6.81 -25.39
N THR A 66 -7.34 -5.72 -25.39
CA THR A 66 -6.49 -5.34 -26.54
C THR A 66 -5.04 -5.75 -26.38
N ASP A 67 -4.49 -5.69 -25.16
CA ASP A 67 -3.07 -5.92 -24.89
C ASP A 67 -2.76 -7.37 -24.50
N SER A 68 -3.79 -8.19 -24.26
CA SER A 68 -3.65 -9.60 -23.93
C SER A 68 -4.07 -10.49 -25.13
N ASN A 69 -3.19 -11.40 -25.55
CA ASN A 69 -3.42 -12.28 -26.71
C ASN A 69 -4.29 -13.52 -26.42
N GLY A 70 -5.00 -13.55 -25.30
CA GLY A 70 -5.82 -14.71 -24.93
C GLY A 70 -7.23 -14.67 -25.50
N ARG A 71 -7.80 -15.86 -25.85
CA ARG A 71 -9.23 -16.02 -26.20
C ARG A 71 -10.10 -16.16 -24.95
N TRP A 72 -9.58 -16.84 -23.95
CA TRP A 72 -10.28 -17.13 -22.70
C TRP A 72 -9.82 -16.17 -21.59
N SER A 73 -10.69 -15.85 -20.65
CA SER A 73 -10.38 -14.94 -19.54
C SER A 73 -9.13 -15.38 -18.76
N VAL A 74 -8.97 -16.68 -18.52
CA VAL A 74 -7.79 -17.23 -17.82
C VAL A 74 -6.49 -16.99 -18.61
N GLU A 75 -6.53 -17.08 -19.93
CA GLU A 75 -5.37 -16.77 -20.77
C GLU A 75 -5.02 -15.30 -20.73
N LYS A 76 -6.04 -14.43 -20.73
CA LYS A 76 -5.86 -12.98 -20.58
C LYS A 76 -5.22 -12.65 -19.22
N PHE A 77 -5.59 -13.33 -18.16
CA PHE A 77 -4.96 -13.15 -16.84
C PHE A 77 -3.51 -13.65 -16.82
N LYS A 78 -3.16 -14.67 -17.59
CA LYS A 78 -1.75 -15.06 -17.78
C LYS A 78 -0.96 -13.99 -18.54
N GLY A 79 -1.60 -13.30 -19.48
CA GLY A 79 -1.04 -12.13 -20.14
C GLY A 79 -0.72 -10.99 -19.18
N LEU A 80 -1.62 -10.73 -18.22
CA LEU A 80 -1.39 -9.77 -17.12
C LEU A 80 -0.18 -10.16 -16.28
N LEU A 81 -0.02 -11.44 -15.94
CA LEU A 81 1.14 -11.94 -15.20
C LEU A 81 2.44 -11.66 -15.96
N PHE A 82 2.46 -11.88 -17.27
CA PHE A 82 3.63 -11.57 -18.08
C PHE A 82 3.96 -10.07 -18.10
N ALA A 83 2.96 -9.21 -18.10
CA ALA A 83 3.14 -7.76 -18.00
C ALA A 83 3.78 -7.37 -16.65
N VAL A 84 3.31 -7.94 -15.54
CA VAL A 84 3.90 -7.76 -14.22
C VAL A 84 5.37 -8.18 -14.19
N GLU A 85 5.68 -9.36 -14.74
CA GLU A 85 7.04 -9.90 -14.82
C GLU A 85 7.97 -8.99 -15.64
N ARG A 86 7.47 -8.44 -16.72
CA ARG A 86 8.18 -7.51 -17.60
C ARG A 86 8.49 -6.20 -16.91
N ASP A 87 7.53 -5.64 -16.16
CA ASP A 87 7.75 -4.44 -15.37
C ASP A 87 8.78 -4.68 -14.25
N ALA A 88 8.74 -5.85 -13.63
CA ALA A 88 9.75 -6.25 -12.64
C ALA A 88 11.16 -6.34 -13.25
N ASN A 89 11.30 -6.91 -14.45
CA ASN A 89 12.57 -6.96 -15.18
C ASN A 89 13.06 -5.55 -15.55
N ALA A 90 12.17 -4.68 -15.97
CA ALA A 90 12.51 -3.31 -16.33
C ALA A 90 13.01 -2.49 -15.12
N ILE A 91 12.48 -2.75 -13.90
CA ILE A 91 13.05 -2.19 -12.67
C ILE A 91 14.50 -2.66 -12.51
N GLY A 92 14.77 -3.95 -12.67
CA GLY A 92 16.12 -4.51 -12.57
C GLY A 92 17.09 -3.89 -13.57
N GLN A 93 16.66 -3.69 -14.82
CA GLN A 93 17.46 -3.04 -15.85
C GLN A 93 17.77 -1.57 -15.55
N GLN A 94 16.79 -0.84 -15.01
CA GLN A 94 16.95 0.59 -14.72
C GLN A 94 17.72 0.86 -13.45
N THR A 95 17.48 0.07 -12.40
CA THR A 95 18.16 0.24 -11.11
C THR A 95 19.52 -0.44 -11.05
N ARG A 96 19.72 -1.51 -11.85
CA ARG A 96 20.90 -2.39 -11.82
C ARG A 96 21.21 -2.99 -10.45
N ARG A 97 20.19 -3.03 -9.58
CA ARG A 97 20.32 -3.56 -8.22
C ARG A 97 19.59 -4.89 -8.04
N GLY A 98 18.44 -5.02 -8.63
CA GLY A 98 17.66 -6.25 -8.54
C GLY A 98 16.30 -6.09 -9.21
N LYS A 99 15.70 -7.24 -9.50
CA LYS A 99 14.37 -7.34 -10.07
C LYS A 99 13.32 -7.01 -9.02
N GLY A 100 12.19 -6.44 -9.43
CA GLY A 100 11.05 -6.22 -8.54
C GLY A 100 10.69 -7.46 -7.72
N ASN A 101 10.35 -7.29 -6.46
CA ASN A 101 10.03 -8.38 -5.52
C ASN A 101 8.77 -8.12 -4.67
N ILE A 102 8.18 -6.97 -4.81
CA ILE A 102 6.96 -6.58 -4.09
C ILE A 102 5.93 -6.14 -5.12
N ILE A 103 4.67 -6.55 -4.91
CA ILE A 103 3.53 -6.14 -5.73
C ILE A 103 2.46 -5.61 -4.79
N ILE A 104 1.92 -4.43 -5.08
CA ILE A 104 0.74 -3.87 -4.43
C ILE A 104 -0.36 -3.83 -5.48
N THR A 105 -1.51 -4.42 -5.19
CA THR A 105 -2.61 -4.54 -6.13
C THR A 105 -3.94 -4.13 -5.51
N SER A 106 -4.90 -3.75 -6.37
CA SER A 106 -6.31 -3.72 -5.98
C SER A 106 -6.86 -5.14 -5.78
N ALA A 107 -7.97 -5.27 -5.06
CA ALA A 107 -8.58 -6.56 -4.73
C ALA A 107 -8.93 -7.40 -5.97
N ASP A 108 -9.50 -6.77 -6.99
CA ASP A 108 -9.92 -7.47 -8.22
C ASP A 108 -8.73 -7.98 -9.04
N VAL A 109 -7.64 -7.21 -9.10
CA VAL A 109 -6.39 -7.65 -9.74
C VAL A 109 -5.78 -8.82 -9.00
N ALA A 110 -5.81 -8.82 -7.66
CA ALA A 110 -5.36 -9.97 -6.88
C ALA A 110 -6.19 -11.22 -7.15
N SER A 111 -7.51 -11.07 -7.26
CA SER A 111 -8.41 -12.17 -7.64
C SER A 111 -8.13 -12.70 -9.04
N ALA A 112 -7.86 -11.82 -10.00
CA ALA A 112 -7.47 -12.21 -11.37
C ALA A 112 -6.15 -13.00 -11.39
N LEU A 113 -5.16 -12.59 -10.61
CA LEU A 113 -3.89 -13.31 -10.45
C LEU A 113 -4.09 -14.69 -9.79
N GLN A 114 -5.02 -14.80 -8.86
CA GLN A 114 -5.40 -16.07 -8.26
C GLN A 114 -6.08 -17.00 -9.27
N MET A 115 -7.01 -16.48 -10.07
CA MET A 115 -7.69 -17.24 -11.12
C MET A 115 -6.73 -17.72 -12.21
N ALA A 116 -5.63 -17.01 -12.43
CA ALA A 116 -4.55 -17.48 -13.31
C ALA A 116 -3.82 -18.72 -12.76
N GLY A 117 -4.10 -19.13 -11.53
CA GLY A 117 -3.52 -20.31 -10.88
C GLY A 117 -2.05 -20.17 -10.48
N VAL A 118 -1.56 -18.96 -10.31
CA VAL A 118 -0.14 -18.67 -10.10
C VAL A 118 0.13 -17.99 -8.75
N LEU A 119 -0.90 -17.47 -8.10
CA LEU A 119 -0.80 -16.87 -6.79
C LEU A 119 -1.04 -17.94 -5.72
N ASP A 120 0.03 -18.36 -5.05
CA ASP A 120 -0.06 -19.24 -3.90
C ASP A 120 -0.45 -18.41 -2.67
N TYR A 121 -1.68 -18.59 -2.21
CA TYR A 121 -2.12 -18.02 -0.94
C TYR A 121 -1.41 -18.72 0.22
N THR A 122 -0.92 -17.95 1.17
CA THR A 122 -0.42 -18.53 2.42
C THR A 122 -1.57 -19.19 3.17
N PRO A 123 -1.42 -20.42 3.67
CA PRO A 123 -2.49 -21.14 4.38
C PRO A 123 -3.08 -20.37 5.57
N ALA A 124 -2.30 -19.50 6.18
CA ALA A 124 -2.76 -18.62 7.25
C ALA A 124 -3.82 -17.59 6.80
N LEU A 125 -3.85 -17.23 5.53
CA LEU A 125 -4.81 -16.29 4.94
C LEU A 125 -6.08 -16.98 4.45
N SER A 126 -6.02 -18.28 4.13
CA SER A 126 -7.21 -19.01 3.66
C SER A 126 -8.24 -19.24 4.76
N THR A 127 -7.85 -19.22 6.03
CA THR A 127 -8.71 -19.40 7.20
C THR A 127 -9.12 -18.09 7.86
N ASN A 128 -8.36 -17.01 7.67
CA ASN A 128 -8.63 -15.69 8.21
C ASN A 128 -8.45 -14.65 7.12
N LEU A 129 -9.54 -14.26 6.48
CA LEU A 129 -9.65 -13.01 5.72
C LEU A 129 -9.63 -11.78 6.65
N ASN A 130 -8.94 -11.88 7.77
CA ASN A 130 -8.76 -10.74 8.64
C ASN A 130 -7.79 -9.78 7.95
N VAL A 131 -8.35 -8.64 7.57
CA VAL A 131 -7.55 -7.45 7.28
C VAL A 131 -6.69 -7.22 8.52
N ASP A 132 -5.39 -7.19 8.33
CA ASP A 132 -4.46 -6.85 9.39
C ASP A 132 -4.90 -5.54 10.04
N ASP A 133 -4.66 -5.34 11.32
CA ASP A 133 -5.02 -4.09 12.03
C ASP A 133 -4.43 -2.84 11.34
N THR A 134 -3.43 -3.03 10.51
CA THR A 134 -2.80 -2.01 9.66
C THR A 134 -3.53 -1.79 8.33
N SER A 135 -4.64 -2.45 8.07
CA SER A 135 -5.42 -2.39 6.82
C SER A 135 -4.63 -2.78 5.57
N THR A 136 -3.52 -3.48 5.72
CA THR A 136 -2.71 -3.99 4.62
C THR A 136 -2.84 -5.51 4.62
N THR A 137 -3.43 -6.07 3.58
CA THR A 137 -3.62 -7.51 3.48
C THR A 137 -2.51 -8.13 2.66
N PHE A 138 -1.69 -8.97 3.28
CA PHE A 138 -0.74 -9.81 2.57
C PHE A 138 -1.50 -10.98 1.92
N ALA A 139 -1.59 -10.99 0.59
CA ALA A 139 -2.35 -12.00 -0.13
C ALA A 139 -1.56 -13.31 -0.31
N GLY A 140 -0.26 -13.22 -0.50
CA GLY A 140 0.55 -14.40 -0.74
C GLY A 140 1.81 -14.12 -1.55
N VAL A 141 2.37 -15.18 -2.12
CA VAL A 141 3.58 -15.10 -2.94
C VAL A 141 3.27 -15.55 -4.36
N LEU A 142 3.54 -14.70 -5.33
CA LEU A 142 3.40 -14.97 -6.75
C LEU A 142 4.70 -15.57 -7.30
N ASN A 143 4.61 -16.73 -7.96
CA ASN A 143 5.76 -17.46 -8.54
C ASN A 143 6.91 -17.72 -7.54
N GLY A 144 6.64 -17.83 -6.24
CA GLY A 144 7.67 -18.04 -5.22
C GLY A 144 8.63 -16.84 -5.04
N ARG A 145 8.38 -15.70 -5.68
CA ARG A 145 9.28 -14.53 -5.67
C ARG A 145 8.63 -13.24 -5.21
N TYR A 146 7.43 -12.95 -5.70
CA TYR A 146 6.78 -11.66 -5.49
C TYR A 146 5.85 -11.73 -4.28
N LYS A 147 6.10 -10.89 -3.30
CA LYS A 147 5.16 -10.70 -2.19
C LYS A 147 4.02 -9.80 -2.68
N VAL A 148 2.80 -10.30 -2.64
CA VAL A 148 1.61 -9.59 -3.08
C VAL A 148 0.86 -9.05 -1.88
N TYR A 149 0.61 -7.75 -1.91
CA TYR A 149 -0.19 -7.03 -0.92
C TYR A 149 -1.43 -6.46 -1.61
N VAL A 150 -2.57 -6.61 -0.98
CA VAL A 150 -3.83 -6.07 -1.47
C VAL A 150 -4.11 -4.75 -0.76
N ASP A 151 -4.43 -3.72 -1.53
CA ASP A 151 -4.93 -2.45 -1.00
C ASP A 151 -6.45 -2.53 -0.83
N PRO A 152 -6.98 -2.63 0.41
CA PRO A 152 -8.41 -2.75 0.65
C PRO A 152 -9.17 -1.44 0.39
N TYR A 153 -8.45 -0.32 0.27
CA TYR A 153 -9.04 1.01 0.05
C TYR A 153 -9.06 1.43 -1.42
N ALA A 154 -8.53 0.60 -2.32
CA ALA A 154 -8.69 0.84 -3.74
C ALA A 154 -10.19 0.82 -4.09
N ALA A 155 -10.67 1.87 -4.76
CA ALA A 155 -12.07 1.93 -5.18
C ALA A 155 -12.38 0.75 -6.11
N ASN A 156 -13.43 0.01 -5.83
CA ASN A 156 -13.85 -1.13 -6.62
C ASN A 156 -14.62 -0.68 -7.88
N VAL A 157 -13.99 0.18 -8.68
CA VAL A 157 -14.52 0.66 -9.95
C VAL A 157 -13.57 0.22 -11.05
N SER A 158 -14.07 -0.32 -12.12
CA SER A 158 -13.28 -0.84 -13.24
C SER A 158 -12.21 0.13 -13.77
N ALA A 159 -12.46 1.43 -13.68
CA ALA A 159 -11.51 2.47 -14.04
C ALA A 159 -10.37 2.70 -13.02
N SER A 160 -10.46 2.12 -11.82
CA SER A 160 -9.52 2.38 -10.71
C SER A 160 -8.64 1.19 -10.38
N GLN A 161 -8.74 0.09 -11.11
CA GLN A 161 -7.93 -1.10 -10.88
C GLN A 161 -6.47 -0.84 -11.27
N TYR A 162 -5.54 -1.26 -10.41
CA TYR A 162 -4.12 -1.04 -10.64
C TYR A 162 -3.25 -2.10 -9.99
N TYR A 163 -2.03 -2.19 -10.47
CA TYR A 163 -0.94 -2.84 -9.74
C TYR A 163 0.31 -1.97 -9.74
N ILE A 164 1.10 -2.12 -8.70
CA ILE A 164 2.42 -1.49 -8.57
C ILE A 164 3.43 -2.59 -8.33
N VAL A 165 4.47 -2.62 -9.14
CA VAL A 165 5.63 -3.48 -8.91
C VAL A 165 6.72 -2.65 -8.27
N GLY A 166 7.30 -3.15 -7.20
CA GLY A 166 8.37 -2.48 -6.46
C GLY A 166 9.57 -3.39 -6.20
N TYR A 167 10.70 -2.77 -5.95
CA TYR A 167 11.91 -3.44 -5.52
C TYR A 167 12.37 -2.92 -4.15
N LYS A 168 12.66 -3.87 -3.27
CA LYS A 168 13.34 -3.62 -2.00
C LYS A 168 14.47 -4.62 -1.84
N GLY A 169 15.70 -4.12 -1.69
CA GLY A 169 16.87 -4.92 -1.43
C GLY A 169 16.97 -5.41 0.02
N SER A 170 17.97 -6.21 0.31
CA SER A 170 18.28 -6.70 1.65
C SER A 170 18.82 -5.58 2.57
N SER A 171 19.51 -4.59 2.01
CA SER A 171 20.01 -3.43 2.76
C SER A 171 18.87 -2.46 3.08
N PRO A 172 18.85 -1.86 4.28
CA PRO A 172 17.89 -0.81 4.63
C PRO A 172 17.92 0.40 3.69
N TYR A 173 19.06 0.68 3.10
CA TYR A 173 19.27 1.82 2.18
C TYR A 173 18.91 1.51 0.73
N ASP A 174 18.66 0.25 0.39
CA ASP A 174 18.31 -0.17 -0.96
C ASP A 174 16.80 -0.29 -1.12
N ALA A 175 16.14 0.85 -1.06
CA ALA A 175 14.71 1.00 -1.22
C ALA A 175 14.40 2.28 -2.00
N GLY A 176 13.25 2.32 -2.65
CA GLY A 176 12.82 3.47 -3.43
C GLY A 176 12.20 4.58 -2.59
N MET A 177 11.69 4.24 -1.40
CA MET A 177 11.05 5.18 -0.48
C MET A 177 11.40 4.82 0.96
N PHE A 178 11.57 5.85 1.78
CA PHE A 178 11.93 5.71 3.19
C PHE A 178 10.85 6.35 4.05
N TYR A 179 10.36 5.60 5.01
CA TYR A 179 9.53 6.10 6.10
C TYR A 179 10.41 6.33 7.31
N CYS A 180 10.49 7.58 7.76
CA CYS A 180 11.37 8.02 8.83
C CYS A 180 10.54 8.54 10.00
N PRO A 181 10.13 7.71 10.96
CA PRO A 181 9.42 8.18 12.15
C PRO A 181 10.38 8.96 13.05
N TYR A 182 10.06 10.22 13.25
CA TYR A 182 10.82 11.10 14.16
C TYR A 182 10.31 10.99 15.60
N VAL A 183 8.99 10.98 15.77
CA VAL A 183 8.33 10.74 17.04
C VAL A 183 7.41 9.54 16.89
N PRO A 184 7.59 8.47 17.69
CA PRO A 184 6.71 7.32 17.64
C PRO A 184 5.29 7.71 18.03
N LEU A 185 4.32 6.83 17.76
CA LEU A 185 2.94 7.04 18.15
C LEU A 185 2.84 7.09 19.67
N GLN A 186 2.48 8.25 20.21
CA GLN A 186 2.36 8.50 21.65
C GLN A 186 0.92 8.85 21.98
N MET A 187 0.40 8.23 23.03
CA MET A 187 -0.89 8.55 23.60
C MET A 187 -0.75 9.70 24.60
N VAL A 188 -1.64 10.67 24.52
CA VAL A 188 -1.74 11.82 25.44
C VAL A 188 -3.15 11.85 26.02
N ARG A 189 -3.23 11.93 27.33
CA ARG A 189 -4.50 12.11 28.07
C ARG A 189 -4.65 13.55 28.48
N ALA A 190 -5.86 14.06 28.39
CA ALA A 190 -6.22 15.39 28.86
C ALA A 190 -7.64 15.40 29.38
N VAL A 191 -7.96 16.30 30.27
CA VAL A 191 -9.31 16.57 30.73
C VAL A 191 -9.80 17.84 30.05
N GLY A 192 -11.04 17.81 29.54
CA GLY A 192 -11.66 18.96 28.88
C GLY A 192 -11.90 20.11 29.86
N GLU A 193 -11.52 21.34 29.50
CA GLU A 193 -11.66 22.52 30.36
C GLU A 193 -13.13 22.82 30.68
N ASN A 194 -14.03 22.71 29.73
CA ASN A 194 -15.43 23.11 29.90
C ASN A 194 -16.36 21.97 30.32
N THR A 195 -16.03 20.73 29.93
CA THR A 195 -16.91 19.58 30.15
C THR A 195 -16.39 18.62 31.21
N PHE A 196 -15.16 18.79 31.69
CA PHE A 196 -14.47 17.88 32.62
C PHE A 196 -14.44 16.41 32.12
N GLN A 197 -14.69 16.19 30.85
CA GLN A 197 -14.68 14.86 30.25
C GLN A 197 -13.27 14.45 29.87
N PRO A 198 -12.90 13.16 30.04
CA PRO A 198 -11.59 12.66 29.62
C PRO A 198 -11.49 12.68 28.09
N LYS A 199 -10.32 13.08 27.61
CA LYS A 199 -9.97 13.13 26.19
C LYS A 199 -8.68 12.36 25.97
N ILE A 200 -8.67 11.51 24.95
CA ILE A 200 -7.49 10.78 24.49
C ILE A 200 -7.08 11.33 23.15
N GLY A 201 -5.79 11.62 23.00
CA GLY A 201 -5.20 12.04 21.74
C GLY A 201 -3.98 11.19 21.43
N PHE A 202 -3.77 10.89 20.16
CA PHE A 202 -2.53 10.31 19.67
C PHE A 202 -1.74 11.37 18.91
N LYS A 203 -0.45 11.31 19.06
CA LYS A 203 0.51 12.21 18.43
C LYS A 203 1.64 11.41 17.83
N THR A 204 1.93 11.64 16.55
CA THR A 204 3.10 11.12 15.86
C THR A 204 3.71 12.18 14.98
N ARG A 205 5.00 12.04 14.65
CA ARG A 205 5.69 12.86 13.66
C ARG A 205 6.58 11.94 12.85
N TYR A 206 6.42 12.00 11.55
CA TYR A 206 7.21 11.22 10.60
C TYR A 206 7.48 12.03 9.34
N GLY A 207 8.48 11.61 8.59
CA GLY A 207 8.77 12.11 7.26
C GLY A 207 8.77 10.98 6.26
N ILE A 208 8.37 11.25 5.03
CA ILE A 208 8.47 10.31 3.91
C ILE A 208 9.42 10.92 2.90
N ALA A 209 10.48 10.19 2.56
CA ALA A 209 11.49 10.61 1.61
C ALA A 209 11.60 9.60 0.47
N SER A 210 11.65 10.10 -0.76
CA SER A 210 11.97 9.29 -1.94
C SER A 210 13.49 9.17 -2.07
N ASN A 211 13.96 8.05 -2.64
CA ASN A 211 15.39 7.84 -2.84
C ASN A 211 15.96 8.89 -3.84
N PRO A 212 16.88 9.77 -3.43
CA PRO A 212 17.37 10.86 -4.27
C PRO A 212 18.22 10.39 -5.46
N PHE A 213 18.81 9.20 -5.38
CA PHE A 213 19.71 8.68 -6.43
C PHE A 213 19.00 8.08 -7.64
N HIS A 214 17.70 7.91 -7.56
CA HIS A 214 16.94 7.27 -8.66
C HIS A 214 16.57 8.25 -9.78
N THR A 215 16.56 9.56 -9.53
CA THR A 215 16.13 10.57 -10.49
C THR A 215 17.23 11.14 -11.36
N GLY A 216 18.48 11.01 -10.93
CA GLY A 216 19.63 11.65 -11.58
C GLY A 216 19.67 13.17 -11.46
N THR A 217 18.63 13.78 -10.95
CA THR A 217 18.52 15.22 -10.64
C THR A 217 18.12 15.37 -9.18
N VAL A 218 19.06 15.73 -8.36
CA VAL A 218 18.77 16.28 -7.05
C VAL A 218 18.28 17.70 -7.31
N ALA A 219 16.97 17.89 -7.37
CA ALA A 219 16.43 19.23 -7.25
C ALA A 219 16.78 19.70 -5.84
N ALA A 220 17.81 20.50 -5.73
CA ALA A 220 18.13 21.17 -4.49
C ALA A 220 16.98 22.13 -4.20
N SER A 221 16.05 21.69 -3.38
CA SER A 221 15.08 22.57 -2.77
C SER A 221 15.85 23.49 -1.85
N THR A 222 15.65 24.78 -1.98
CA THR A 222 16.30 25.82 -1.17
C THR A 222 15.94 25.72 0.32
N ASP A 223 14.89 24.98 0.65
CA ASP A 223 14.41 24.73 2.02
C ASP A 223 14.81 23.36 2.58
N GLY A 224 15.61 22.56 1.83
CA GLY A 224 16.05 21.24 2.26
C GLY A 224 14.97 20.15 2.16
N SER A 225 13.78 20.46 1.70
CA SER A 225 12.73 19.46 1.48
C SER A 225 12.91 18.76 0.14
N ILE A 226 12.93 17.44 0.13
CA ILE A 226 12.94 16.64 -1.10
C ILE A 226 11.48 16.37 -1.48
N ALA A 227 10.94 17.15 -2.39
CA ALA A 227 9.59 16.96 -2.88
C ALA A 227 9.46 15.62 -3.62
N ILE A 228 8.39 14.87 -3.30
CA ILE A 228 8.05 13.65 -4.01
C ILE A 228 7.50 14.04 -5.39
N THR A 229 8.30 13.82 -6.43
CA THR A 229 7.93 14.16 -7.79
C THR A 229 7.24 12.98 -8.47
N ALA A 230 6.17 13.26 -9.20
CA ALA A 230 5.43 12.24 -9.92
C ALA A 230 6.25 11.58 -11.06
N ASN A 231 6.10 10.28 -11.26
CA ASN A 231 6.73 9.50 -12.33
C ASN A 231 8.27 9.52 -12.35
N THR A 232 8.91 9.70 -11.21
CA THR A 232 10.39 9.78 -11.13
C THR A 232 11.04 8.57 -10.51
N ASN A 233 10.33 7.85 -9.65
CA ASN A 233 10.90 6.77 -8.87
C ASN A 233 11.04 5.48 -9.67
N LYS A 234 12.27 5.16 -10.09
CA LYS A 234 12.61 3.97 -10.89
C LYS A 234 12.51 2.63 -10.13
N TYR A 235 12.41 2.68 -8.79
CA TYR A 235 12.23 1.50 -7.96
C TYR A 235 10.79 0.97 -7.98
N TYR A 236 9.85 1.79 -8.46
CA TYR A 236 8.44 1.43 -8.54
C TYR A 236 7.89 1.67 -9.94
N ARG A 237 7.06 0.74 -10.40
CA ARG A 237 6.31 0.88 -11.64
C ARG A 237 4.84 0.67 -11.37
N ARG A 238 4.02 1.62 -11.82
CA ARG A 238 2.56 1.54 -11.72
C ARG A 238 1.94 1.27 -13.07
N VAL A 239 0.92 0.44 -13.07
CA VAL A 239 0.09 0.17 -14.24
C VAL A 239 -1.35 0.18 -13.81
N LYS A 240 -2.18 0.82 -14.62
CA LYS A 240 -3.62 0.77 -14.51
C LYS A 240 -4.12 -0.41 -15.33
N VAL A 241 -5.06 -1.17 -14.78
CA VAL A 241 -5.66 -2.31 -15.47
C VAL A 241 -7.07 -1.92 -15.87
N SER A 242 -7.40 -2.08 -17.15
CA SER A 242 -8.72 -1.84 -17.69
C SER A 242 -9.34 -3.11 -18.24
N ASN A 243 -10.67 -3.13 -18.35
CA ASN A 243 -11.45 -4.24 -18.88
C ASN A 243 -11.16 -5.57 -18.16
N LEU A 244 -11.09 -5.52 -16.82
CA LEU A 244 -10.85 -6.70 -16.01
C LEU A 244 -12.04 -7.67 -16.07
N MET A 245 -13.26 -7.11 -16.14
CA MET A 245 -14.55 -7.66 -16.58
C MET A 245 -15.56 -6.53 -16.78
#